data_ed6625c3aad941d9eee6b8fbaa676c51
#
_entry.id   ed6625c3aad941d9eee6b8fbaa676c51
#
_cell.length_a   1.000
_cell.length_b   1.000
_cell.length_c   1.000
_cell.angle_alpha   90.00
_cell.angle_beta   90.00
_cell.angle_gamma   90.00
#
_symmetry.space_group_name_H-M   'P 1'
#
loop_
_entity.id
_entity.type
_entity.pdbx_description
1 polymer ?
#
loop_
_entity_poly.entity_id
_entity_poly.type
_entity_poly.pdbx_seq_one_letter_code
_entity_poly.pdbx_strand_id
1 'polypeptide(L)'
;MVDHLGLIITAAVGAANCPERDGLEALFFLRPRGQKLPAKVIADQGYCGEDMKIRAKRYGVEVETVKRREAKGFVIEPKRWIVERTFAWFGKFRRLSKDYELVTSTSLSMMYLVMIRLMCKRVSQMV
;
A
#
# COMPACT_ATOMS: atom_id res chain seq x y z
N MET A 1 -0.99 1.60 -0.16
CA MET A 1 0.16 2.53 -0.09
C MET A 1 0.47 2.81 1.37
N VAL A 2 1.74 2.75 1.73
CA VAL A 2 2.21 2.96 3.11
C VAL A 2 3.34 3.98 3.16
N ASP A 3 3.54 4.60 4.32
CA ASP A 3 4.68 5.48 4.58
C ASP A 3 5.95 4.68 4.92
N HIS A 4 7.04 5.36 5.22
CA HIS A 4 8.32 4.74 5.60
C HIS A 4 8.27 3.95 6.93
N LEU A 5 7.27 4.19 7.76
CA LEU A 5 7.02 3.45 9.00
C LEU A 5 6.11 2.23 8.78
N GLY A 6 5.59 2.03 7.57
CA GLY A 6 4.64 0.98 7.23
C GLY A 6 3.19 1.30 7.64
N LEU A 7 2.89 2.57 7.94
CA LEU A 7 1.52 2.99 8.24
C LEU A 7 0.76 3.27 6.94
N ILE A 8 -0.51 2.88 6.90
CA ILE A 8 -1.35 3.08 5.70
C ILE A 8 -1.62 4.56 5.48
N ILE A 9 -1.26 5.04 4.30
CA ILE A 9 -1.69 6.33 3.76
C ILE A 9 -3.05 6.17 3.08
N THR A 10 -3.17 5.17 2.21
CA THR A 10 -4.42 4.79 1.55
C THR A 10 -4.37 3.32 1.16
N ALA A 11 -5.52 2.68 1.11
CA ALA A 11 -5.67 1.29 0.70
C ALA A 11 -6.89 1.14 -0.20
N ALA A 12 -6.86 0.14 -1.06
CA ALA A 12 -7.98 -0.30 -1.85
C ALA A 12 -8.02 -1.83 -1.86
N VAL A 13 -9.20 -2.39 -1.95
CA VAL A 13 -9.44 -3.82 -2.11
C VAL A 13 -10.24 -4.00 -3.39
N GLY A 14 -9.73 -4.80 -4.30
CA GLY A 14 -10.37 -5.09 -5.58
C GLY A 14 -10.34 -6.57 -5.89
N ALA A 15 -11.05 -6.97 -6.95
CA ALA A 15 -11.01 -8.34 -7.44
C ALA A 15 -9.59 -8.69 -7.94
N ALA A 16 -9.19 -9.95 -7.79
CA ALA A 16 -7.85 -10.42 -8.14
C ALA A 16 -7.52 -10.29 -9.64
N ASN A 17 -8.53 -10.17 -10.49
CA ASN A 17 -8.40 -9.95 -11.93
C ASN A 17 -8.32 -8.46 -12.34
N CYS A 18 -8.37 -7.54 -11.37
CA CYS A 18 -8.22 -6.11 -11.64
C CYS A 18 -6.76 -5.80 -12.01
N PRO A 19 -6.51 -5.06 -13.10
CA PRO A 19 -5.15 -4.65 -13.46
C PRO A 19 -4.48 -3.85 -12.34
N GLU A 20 -3.24 -4.15 -12.02
CA GLU A 20 -2.48 -3.48 -10.96
C GLU A 20 -2.41 -1.96 -11.15
N ARG A 21 -2.32 -1.51 -12.41
CA ARG A 21 -2.27 -0.08 -12.76
C ARG A 21 -3.53 0.68 -12.34
N ASP A 22 -4.70 0.07 -12.52
CA ASP A 22 -5.97 0.66 -12.10
C ASP A 22 -6.08 0.68 -10.57
N GLY A 23 -5.50 -0.31 -9.90
CA GLY A 23 -5.37 -0.35 -8.44
C GLY A 23 -4.56 0.83 -7.89
N LEU A 24 -3.45 1.21 -8.53
CA LEU A 24 -2.65 2.35 -8.08
C LEU A 24 -3.38 3.69 -8.29
N GLU A 25 -4.06 3.85 -9.42
CA GLU A 25 -4.87 5.05 -9.67
C GLU A 25 -6.02 5.16 -8.67
N ALA A 26 -6.68 4.04 -8.35
CA ALA A 26 -7.70 3.98 -7.31
C ALA A 26 -7.17 4.43 -5.94
N LEU A 27 -5.92 4.08 -5.58
CA LEU A 27 -5.29 4.54 -4.34
C LEU A 27 -5.15 6.07 -4.29
N PHE A 28 -4.84 6.73 -5.42
CA PHE A 28 -4.76 8.18 -5.48
C PHE A 28 -6.13 8.84 -5.37
N PHE A 29 -7.13 8.25 -6.02
CA PHE A 29 -8.49 8.77 -6.03
C PHE A 29 -9.19 8.58 -4.68
N LEU A 30 -9.06 7.41 -4.06
CA LEU A 30 -9.75 7.03 -2.82
C LEU A 30 -9.09 7.57 -1.54
N ARG A 31 -8.06 8.40 -1.66
CA ARG A 31 -7.42 8.99 -0.48
C ARG A 31 -8.42 9.73 0.40
N PRO A 32 -8.27 9.70 1.72
CA PRO A 32 -9.09 10.49 2.64
C PRO A 32 -9.08 11.98 2.27
N ARG A 33 -10.22 12.65 2.41
CA ARG A 33 -10.34 14.09 2.13
C ARG A 33 -9.35 14.88 2.98
N GLY A 34 -8.64 15.83 2.34
CA GLY A 34 -7.64 16.68 3.01
C GLY A 34 -6.26 16.03 3.15
N GLN A 35 -6.11 14.75 2.86
CA GLN A 35 -4.80 14.10 2.89
C GLN A 35 -4.02 14.40 1.62
N LYS A 36 -2.81 14.95 1.79
CA LYS A 36 -1.89 15.16 0.66
C LYS A 36 -1.28 13.84 0.22
N LEU A 37 -1.20 13.64 -1.08
CA LEU A 37 -0.43 12.53 -1.64
C LEU A 37 1.07 12.80 -1.47
N PRO A 38 1.89 11.74 -1.31
CA PRO A 38 3.34 11.90 -1.31
C PRO A 38 3.81 12.36 -2.69
N ALA A 39 4.87 13.18 -2.73
CA ALA A 39 5.44 13.63 -4.00
C ALA A 39 6.01 12.46 -4.82
N LYS A 40 6.45 11.38 -4.14
CA LYS A 40 7.06 10.21 -4.76
C LYS A 40 6.53 8.92 -4.14
N VAL A 41 6.22 7.96 -5.01
CA VAL A 41 5.78 6.60 -4.64
C VAL A 41 6.75 5.60 -5.27
N ILE A 42 7.21 4.66 -4.47
CA ILE A 42 8.01 3.51 -4.93
C ILE A 42 7.04 2.35 -5.11
N ALA A 43 7.01 1.79 -6.30
CA ALA A 43 6.11 0.71 -6.68
C ALA A 43 6.87 -0.49 -7.26
N ASP A 44 6.25 -1.66 -7.26
CA ASP A 44 6.79 -2.86 -7.88
C ASP A 44 6.72 -2.78 -9.42
N GLN A 45 7.39 -3.69 -10.10
CA GLN A 45 7.47 -3.75 -11.57
C GLN A 45 6.11 -3.87 -12.26
N GLY A 46 5.10 -4.47 -11.62
CA GLY A 46 3.74 -4.53 -12.14
C GLY A 46 3.14 -3.16 -12.46
N TYR A 47 3.64 -2.11 -11.81
CA TYR A 47 3.23 -0.71 -12.03
C TYR A 47 4.13 0.02 -13.04
N CYS A 48 4.98 -0.70 -13.77
CA CYS A 48 5.88 -0.11 -14.77
C CYS A 48 5.12 0.34 -16.02
N GLY A 49 5.55 1.44 -16.64
CA GLY A 49 5.07 1.95 -17.92
C GLY A 49 4.88 3.45 -17.94
N GLU A 50 5.01 4.03 -19.13
CA GLU A 50 4.85 5.49 -19.33
C GLU A 50 3.40 5.93 -19.05
N ASP A 51 2.41 5.09 -19.40
CA ASP A 51 1.00 5.37 -19.11
C ASP A 51 0.75 5.58 -17.62
N MET A 52 1.36 4.72 -16.77
CA MET A 52 1.22 4.85 -15.32
C MET A 52 1.88 6.12 -14.78
N LYS A 53 3.02 6.51 -15.32
CA LYS A 53 3.69 7.77 -14.95
C LYS A 53 2.84 8.98 -15.32
N ILE A 54 2.23 8.95 -16.51
CA ILE A 54 1.33 10.03 -16.97
C ILE A 54 0.11 10.14 -16.07
N ARG A 55 -0.52 9.00 -15.71
CA ARG A 55 -1.67 8.97 -14.80
C ARG A 55 -1.29 9.51 -13.41
N ALA A 56 -0.19 9.05 -12.83
CA ALA A 56 0.29 9.51 -11.53
C ALA A 56 0.62 11.02 -11.52
N LYS A 57 1.18 11.53 -12.61
CA LYS A 57 1.52 12.93 -12.74
C LYS A 57 0.28 13.85 -12.68
N ARG A 58 -0.91 13.38 -13.10
CA ARG A 58 -2.18 14.11 -12.94
C ARG A 58 -2.52 14.37 -11.49
N TYR A 59 -2.06 13.51 -10.58
CA TYR A 59 -2.22 13.64 -9.13
C TYR A 59 -1.03 14.31 -8.44
N GLY A 60 -0.04 14.79 -9.22
CA GLY A 60 1.18 15.39 -8.69
C GLY A 60 2.15 14.38 -8.05
N VAL A 61 2.05 13.10 -8.42
CA VAL A 61 2.84 12.00 -7.86
C VAL A 61 3.85 11.49 -8.89
N GLU A 62 5.11 11.38 -8.48
CA GLU A 62 6.14 10.68 -9.24
C GLU A 62 6.15 9.19 -8.83
N VAL A 63 6.05 8.28 -9.80
CA VAL A 63 6.15 6.83 -9.56
C VAL A 63 7.51 6.33 -10.01
N GLU A 64 8.29 5.83 -9.06
CA GLU A 64 9.54 5.11 -9.30
C GLU A 64 9.28 3.61 -9.17
N THR A 65 9.57 2.85 -10.21
CA THR A 65 9.49 1.40 -10.18
C THR A 65 10.85 0.78 -9.88
N VAL A 66 10.90 -0.11 -8.90
CA VAL A 66 12.13 -0.84 -8.57
C VAL A 66 12.33 -1.94 -9.60
N LYS A 67 13.38 -1.85 -10.40
CA LYS A 67 13.79 -2.92 -11.31
C LYS A 67 14.34 -4.08 -10.48
N ARG A 68 13.79 -5.27 -10.69
CA ARG A 68 14.35 -6.50 -10.13
C ARG A 68 15.76 -6.64 -10.68
N ARG A 69 16.78 -6.53 -9.82
CA ARG A 69 18.15 -6.84 -10.26
C ARG A 69 18.24 -8.32 -10.55
N GLU A 70 18.71 -8.68 -11.75
CA GLU A 70 19.11 -10.03 -12.13
C GLU A 70 20.41 -10.43 -11.41
N ALA A 71 20.44 -10.31 -10.10
CA ALA A 71 21.58 -10.75 -9.32
C ALA A 71 21.38 -12.22 -8.95
N LYS A 72 22.36 -13.06 -9.25
CA LYS A 72 22.45 -14.43 -8.72
C LYS A 72 22.62 -14.31 -7.20
N GLY A 73 21.52 -14.53 -6.44
CA GLY A 73 21.51 -14.50 -4.99
C GLY A 73 20.33 -13.71 -4.40
N PHE A 74 20.11 -13.87 -3.09
CA PHE A 74 19.09 -13.15 -2.36
C PHE A 74 19.55 -11.69 -2.14
N VAL A 75 18.93 -10.76 -2.85
CA VAL A 75 19.17 -9.33 -2.69
C VAL A 75 17.93 -8.70 -2.04
N ILE A 76 18.11 -8.11 -0.86
CA ILE A 76 17.05 -7.33 -0.20
C ILE A 76 16.85 -6.05 -0.99
N GLU A 77 15.70 -5.94 -1.67
CA GLU A 77 15.33 -4.72 -2.37
C GLU A 77 15.02 -3.60 -1.35
N PRO A 78 15.67 -2.43 -1.48
CA PRO A 78 15.44 -1.31 -0.58
C PRO A 78 13.96 -0.94 -0.54
N LYS A 79 13.40 -0.81 0.68
CA LYS A 79 12.02 -0.36 0.96
C LYS A 79 10.87 -1.32 0.63
N ARG A 80 11.08 -2.41 -0.13
CA ARG A 80 10.02 -3.40 -0.38
C ARG A 80 9.55 -4.08 0.91
N TRP A 81 10.47 -4.42 1.80
CA TRP A 81 10.19 -5.04 3.08
C TRP A 81 9.21 -4.23 3.96
N ILE A 82 9.05 -2.91 3.71
CA ILE A 82 8.11 -2.07 4.47
C ILE A 82 6.67 -2.52 4.24
N VAL A 83 6.30 -2.78 2.99
CA VAL A 83 4.96 -3.27 2.64
C VAL A 83 4.76 -4.68 3.18
N GLU A 84 5.75 -5.57 3.01
CA GLU A 84 5.72 -6.94 3.52
C GLU A 84 5.54 -6.96 5.05
N ARG A 85 6.23 -6.08 5.77
CA ARG A 85 6.07 -5.89 7.20
C ARG A 85 4.65 -5.46 7.57
N THR A 86 4.05 -4.56 6.82
CA THR A 86 2.67 -4.12 7.06
C THR A 86 1.69 -5.28 6.90
N PHE A 87 1.84 -6.09 5.86
CA PHE A 87 1.05 -7.31 5.71
C PHE A 87 1.29 -8.32 6.84
N ALA A 88 2.52 -8.48 7.29
CA ALA A 88 2.83 -9.33 8.43
C ALA A 88 2.14 -8.87 9.73
N TRP A 89 1.98 -7.56 9.92
CA TRP A 89 1.18 -7.05 11.04
C TRP A 89 -0.29 -7.42 10.91
N PHE A 90 -0.88 -7.31 9.71
CA PHE A 90 -2.27 -7.69 9.46
C PHE A 90 -2.51 -9.17 9.70
N GLY A 91 -1.58 -10.04 9.30
CA GLY A 91 -1.66 -11.49 9.53
C GLY A 91 -1.76 -11.91 11.02
N LYS A 92 -1.38 -11.02 11.97
CA LYS A 92 -1.55 -11.25 13.40
C LYS A 92 -3.00 -11.05 13.88
N PHE A 93 -3.86 -10.48 13.04
CA PHE A 93 -5.27 -10.27 13.37
C PHE A 93 -6.11 -11.31 12.66
N ARG A 94 -6.89 -12.07 13.44
CA ARG A 94 -7.70 -13.19 12.94
C ARG A 94 -8.56 -12.81 11.72
N ARG A 95 -9.18 -11.62 11.70
CA ARG A 95 -10.05 -11.16 10.62
C ARG A 95 -9.31 -10.78 9.34
N LEU A 96 -8.00 -10.57 9.40
CA LEU A 96 -7.14 -10.23 8.25
C LEU A 96 -6.13 -11.33 7.90
N SER A 97 -6.15 -12.46 8.62
CA SER A 97 -5.30 -13.62 8.31
C SER A 97 -5.71 -14.32 7.01
N LYS A 98 -6.98 -14.20 6.65
CA LYS A 98 -7.58 -14.60 5.36
C LYS A 98 -8.64 -13.58 5.00
N ASP A 99 -9.08 -13.56 3.75
CA ASP A 99 -10.22 -12.76 3.34
C ASP A 99 -11.52 -13.49 3.71
N TYR A 100 -12.19 -13.00 4.74
CA TYR A 100 -13.46 -13.54 5.24
C TYR A 100 -14.66 -12.70 4.83
N GLU A 101 -14.41 -11.53 4.22
CA GLU A 101 -15.45 -10.57 3.95
C GLU A 101 -16.00 -10.75 2.52
N LEU A 102 -17.32 -10.72 2.39
CA LEU A 102 -17.99 -10.81 1.09
C LEU A 102 -17.92 -9.48 0.32
N VAL A 103 -17.78 -8.38 1.03
CA VAL A 103 -17.79 -7.03 0.45
C VAL A 103 -16.44 -6.37 0.65
N THR A 104 -15.85 -5.89 -0.44
CA THR A 104 -14.51 -5.27 -0.44
C THR A 104 -14.41 -4.05 0.49
N SER A 105 -15.50 -3.28 0.64
CA SER A 105 -15.53 -2.15 1.58
C SER A 105 -15.43 -2.58 3.04
N THR A 106 -15.94 -3.77 3.39
CA THR A 106 -15.79 -4.33 4.75
C THR A 106 -14.36 -4.78 4.99
N SER A 107 -13.73 -5.47 4.03
CA SER A 107 -12.31 -5.82 4.09
C SER A 107 -11.44 -4.58 4.28
N LEU A 108 -11.69 -3.53 3.51
CA LEU A 108 -10.99 -2.25 3.62
C LEU A 108 -11.18 -1.60 5.00
N SER A 109 -12.40 -1.60 5.53
CA SER A 109 -12.71 -1.07 6.86
C SER A 109 -11.96 -1.82 7.95
N MET A 110 -11.86 -3.14 7.86
CA MET A 110 -11.09 -3.96 8.80
C MET A 110 -9.60 -3.62 8.76
N MET A 111 -9.03 -3.38 7.57
CA MET A 111 -7.64 -2.94 7.44
C MET A 111 -7.39 -1.61 8.16
N TYR A 112 -8.28 -0.63 7.98
CA TYR A 112 -8.17 0.66 8.67
C TYR A 112 -8.33 0.53 10.19
N LEU A 113 -9.28 -0.25 10.67
CA LEU A 113 -9.47 -0.49 12.11
C LEU A 113 -8.22 -1.09 12.76
N VAL A 114 -7.62 -2.08 12.12
CA VAL A 114 -6.36 -2.67 12.60
C VAL A 114 -5.23 -1.65 12.57
N MET A 115 -5.14 -0.83 11.53
CA MET A 115 -4.11 0.19 11.45
C MET A 115 -4.28 1.26 12.53
N ILE A 116 -5.51 1.71 12.80
CA ILE A 116 -5.81 2.64 13.89
C ILE A 116 -5.35 2.04 15.23
N ARG A 117 -5.68 0.78 15.51
CA ARG A 117 -5.22 0.11 16.73
C ARG A 117 -3.69 0.08 16.85
N LEU A 118 -2.99 -0.21 15.74
CA LEU A 118 -1.52 -0.21 15.72
C LEU A 118 -0.95 1.18 15.99
N MET A 119 -1.54 2.21 15.39
CA MET A 119 -1.13 3.60 15.61
C MET A 119 -1.38 4.03 17.05
N CYS A 120 -2.55 3.77 17.61
CA CYS A 120 -2.88 4.08 19.00
C CYS A 120 -1.90 3.41 19.98
N LYS A 121 -1.57 2.14 19.75
CA LYS A 121 -0.59 1.44 20.56
C LYS A 121 0.78 2.09 20.52
N ARG A 122 1.24 2.55 19.33
CA ARG A 122 2.52 3.25 19.21
C ARG A 122 2.53 4.58 19.94
N VAL A 123 1.46 5.37 19.78
CA VAL A 123 1.33 6.65 20.50
C VAL A 123 1.36 6.43 22.00
N SER A 124 0.63 5.44 22.53
CA SER A 124 0.63 5.12 23.96
C SER A 124 1.99 4.66 24.51
N GLN A 125 2.87 4.15 23.66
CA GLN A 125 4.24 3.75 24.05
C GLN A 125 5.24 4.91 23.98
N MET A 126 4.89 6.02 23.36
CA MET A 126 5.72 7.22 23.26
C MET A 126 5.47 8.22 24.40
N VAL A 127 4.39 8.03 25.15
CA VAL A 127 4.01 8.80 26.35
C VAL A 127 4.47 8.06 27.59
#